data_d94fde303b2843cec6b7316f9b1e94dc
#
_entry.id   d94fde303b2843cec6b7316f9b1e94dc
#
_cell.length_a   1.000
_cell.length_b   1.000
_cell.length_c   1.000
_cell.angle_alpha   90.00
_cell.angle_beta   90.00
_cell.angle_gamma   90.00
#
_symmetry.space_group_name_H-M   'P 1'
#
loop_
_entity.id
_entity.type
_entity.pdbx_description
1 polymer ?
#
loop_
_entity_poly.entity_id
_entity_poly.type
_entity_poly.pdbx_seq_one_letter_code
_entity_poly.pdbx_strand_id
1 'polypeptide(L)' 'MVDTQKVGVFIAQCRKEHNWTQKELGEKLGVTDKAVSKWEKGGSLR' A
#
# COMPACT_ATOMS: atom_id res chain seq x y z
N MET A 1 11.73 -1.55 -14.91
CA MET A 1 11.17 -2.70 -14.18
C MET A 1 10.63 -2.25 -12.83
N VAL A 2 9.45 -2.73 -12.46
CA VAL A 2 8.83 -2.34 -11.19
C VAL A 2 9.37 -3.22 -10.07
N ASP A 3 9.81 -2.58 -9.00
CA ASP A 3 10.26 -3.27 -7.79
C ASP A 3 9.09 -3.23 -6.80
N THR A 4 8.52 -4.40 -6.50
CA THR A 4 7.34 -4.47 -5.64
C THR A 4 7.63 -4.02 -4.22
N GLN A 5 8.87 -4.20 -3.76
CA GLN A 5 9.24 -3.72 -2.42
C GLN A 5 9.26 -2.19 -2.39
N LYS A 6 9.78 -1.58 -3.44
CA LYS A 6 9.79 -0.12 -3.52
C LYS A 6 8.39 0.45 -3.66
N VAL A 7 7.54 -0.24 -4.41
CA VAL A 7 6.14 0.18 -4.53
C VAL A 7 5.46 0.13 -3.18
N GLY A 8 5.69 -0.93 -2.40
CA GLY A 8 5.12 -1.05 -1.07
C GLY A 8 5.58 0.07 -0.15
N VAL A 9 6.87 0.39 -0.17
CA VAL A 9 7.42 1.47 0.64
C VAL A 9 6.80 2.80 0.22
N PHE A 10 6.68 3.04 -1.08
CA PHE A 10 6.10 4.27 -1.60
C PHE A 10 4.65 4.42 -1.14
N ILE A 11 3.88 3.36 -1.23
CA ILE A 11 2.48 3.37 -0.81
C ILE A 11 2.36 3.66 0.68
N ALA A 12 3.19 3.00 1.50
CA ALA A 12 3.17 3.23 2.94
C ALA A 12 3.55 4.67 3.28
N GLN A 13 4.53 5.19 2.57
CA GLN A 13 4.99 6.55 2.80
C GLN A 13 3.91 7.57 2.44
N CYS A 14 3.28 7.39 1.29
CA CYS A 14 2.16 8.23 0.87
C CYS A 14 1.06 8.23 1.91
N ARG A 15 0.72 7.05 2.41
CA ARG A 15 -0.33 6.90 3.40
C ARG A 15 0.02 7.68 4.66
N LYS A 16 1.25 7.54 5.14
CA LYS A 16 1.69 8.20 6.36
C LYS A 16 1.73 9.71 6.21
N GLU A 17 2.13 10.18 5.04
CA GLU A 17 2.18 11.62 4.79
C GLU A 17 0.81 12.26 4.84
N HIS A 18 -0.22 11.51 4.49
CA HIS A 18 -1.59 11.99 4.52
C HIS A 18 -2.32 11.61 5.81
N ASN A 19 -1.64 10.92 6.72
CA ASN A 19 -2.23 10.44 7.97
C ASN A 19 -3.42 9.51 7.72
N TRP A 20 -3.34 8.72 6.65
CA TRP A 20 -4.39 7.75 6.33
C TRP A 20 -4.09 6.41 6.95
N THR A 21 -5.15 5.70 7.34
CA THR A 21 -5.01 4.29 7.70
C THR A 21 -4.97 3.45 6.42
N GLN A 22 -4.59 2.18 6.56
CA GLN A 22 -4.62 1.26 5.42
C GLN A 22 -6.03 1.16 4.84
N LYS A 23 -7.02 1.17 5.70
CA LYS A 23 -8.41 1.13 5.27
C LYS A 23 -8.77 2.37 4.45
N GLU A 24 -8.37 3.54 4.93
CA GLU A 24 -8.65 4.77 4.23
C GLU A 24 -7.99 4.79 2.86
N LEU A 25 -6.74 4.38 2.79
CA LEU A 25 -6.05 4.32 1.50
C LEU A 25 -6.73 3.32 0.58
N GLY A 26 -7.11 2.17 1.10
CA GLY A 26 -7.81 1.18 0.29
C GLY A 26 -9.08 1.74 -0.31
N GLU A 27 -9.84 2.48 0.47
CA GLU A 27 -11.07 3.09 -0.03
C GLU A 27 -10.80 4.07 -1.15
N LYS A 28 -9.72 4.84 -1.03
CA LYS A 28 -9.37 5.83 -2.06
C LYS A 28 -8.93 5.16 -3.35
N LEU A 29 -8.30 4.00 -3.25
CA LEU A 29 -7.83 3.25 -4.41
C LEU A 29 -8.86 2.26 -4.96
N GLY A 30 -9.97 2.08 -4.24
CA GLY A 30 -10.98 1.10 -4.65
C GLY A 30 -10.58 -0.33 -4.36
N VAL A 31 -9.74 -0.55 -3.35
CA VAL A 31 -9.29 -1.88 -2.95
C VAL A 31 -9.51 -2.07 -1.45
N THR A 32 -9.26 -3.27 -0.95
CA THR A 32 -9.44 -3.56 0.46
C THR A 32 -8.20 -3.15 1.25
N ASP A 33 -8.38 -2.99 2.58
CA ASP A 33 -7.26 -2.72 3.46
C ASP A 33 -6.28 -3.89 3.47
N LYS A 34 -6.77 -5.10 3.27
CA LYS A 34 -5.89 -6.27 3.20
C LYS A 34 -4.97 -6.19 1.99
N ALA A 35 -5.49 -5.70 0.86
CA ALA A 35 -4.66 -5.50 -0.31
C ALA A 35 -3.57 -4.48 -0.06
N VAL A 36 -3.92 -3.37 0.59
CA VAL A 36 -2.94 -2.35 0.93
C VAL A 36 -1.87 -2.92 1.86
N SER A 37 -2.29 -3.66 2.87
CA SER A 37 -1.35 -4.28 3.80
C SER A 37 -0.38 -5.22 3.08
N LYS A 38 -0.92 -6.00 2.14
CA LYS A 38 -0.09 -6.93 1.37
C LYS A 38 0.94 -6.17 0.54
N TRP A 39 0.53 -5.09 -0.09
CA TRP A 39 1.43 -4.27 -0.89
C TRP A 39 2.54 -3.65 -0.05
N GLU A 40 2.20 -3.15 1.13
CA GLU A 40 3.18 -2.53 2.01
C GLU A 40 4.22 -3.52 2.50
N LYS A 41 3.85 -4.79 2.56
CA LYS A 41 4.80 -5.85 2.92
C LYS A 41 5.67 -6.29 1.76
N GLY A 42 5.32 -5.85 0.54
CA GLY A 42 6.09 -6.20 -0.64
C GLY A 42 5.98 -7.65 -1.06
N GLY A 43 4.98 -8.36 -0.55
CA GLY A 43 4.85 -9.79 -0.81
C GLY A 43 3.77 -10.18 -1.80
N SER A 44 3.14 -9.21 -2.43
CA SER A 44 1.94 -9.47 -3.22
C SER A 44 2.21 -10.31 -4.46
N LEU A 45 3.43 -10.33 -4.95
CA LEU A 45 3.76 -11.07 -6.16
C LEU A 45 4.47 -12.39 -5.89
N ARG A 46 4.50 -12.81 -4.66
CA ARG A 46 5.15 -14.05 -4.28
C ARG A 46 4.24 -15.23 -4.42
#